data_6d784fdd2707e35178650f6c065b538d
#
_entry.id   6d784fdd2707e35178650f6c065b538d
#
_cell.length_a   1.000
_cell.length_b   1.000
_cell.length_c   1.000
_cell.angle_alpha   90.00
_cell.angle_beta   90.00
_cell.angle_gamma   90.00
#
_symmetry.space_group_name_H-M   'P 1'
#
loop_
_entity.id
_entity.type
_entity.pdbx_description
1 polymer ?
#
loop_
_entity_poly.entity_id
_entity_poly.type
_entity_poly.pdbx_seq_one_letter_code
_entity_poly.pdbx_strand_id
1 'polypeptide(L)'
;MKLKATIIVAALLAATAAQAETIDLKCWARGLTGGERNSVYINGEQVTVNLDEGTMHSRTFGTNLAVRVTDTHLFFETALTLGNIWQHLFDPTAVWQGFINRVDGTLKAHKRDGTVISGHCQ
;
A
#
# COMPACT_ATOMS: atom_id res chain seq x y z
N MET A 1 -3.53 34.04 -14.77
CA MET A 1 -3.73 33.81 -15.49
C MET A 1 -3.66 33.40 -15.62
N LYS A 2 -3.26 33.43 -15.26
CA LYS A 2 -3.43 33.11 -15.87
C LYS A 2 -3.04 32.62 -16.19
N LEU A 3 -2.64 32.70 -15.72
CA LEU A 3 -2.70 32.26 -16.53
C LEU A 3 -2.32 32.00 -16.68
N LYS A 4 -1.97 32.24 -16.24
CA LYS A 4 -1.96 32.02 -16.86
C LYS A 4 -1.74 31.54 -17.13
N ALA A 5 -1.59 31.53 -16.70
CA ALA A 5 -1.65 31.07 -17.37
C ALA A 5 -1.53 30.51 -17.69
N THR A 6 -1.35 30.49 -17.49
CA THR A 6 -1.48 29.99 -18.14
C THR A 6 -1.05 29.40 -18.43
N ILE A 7 -0.73 29.37 -18.48
CA ILE A 7 -0.60 28.88 -19.02
C ILE A 7 -0.12 28.30 -19.03
N ILE A 8 0.17 28.35 -18.92
CA ILE A 8 0.35 27.95 -19.02
C ILE A 8 0.30 27.33 -19.03
N VAL A 9 0.30 27.35 -19.15
CA VAL A 9 0.02 26.76 -19.25
C VAL A 9 -0.17 25.77 -19.57
N ALA A 10 -0.27 25.59 -20.44
CA ALA A 10 -0.89 24.37 -20.96
C ALA A 10 0.16 23.30 -21.19
N ALA A 11 1.19 23.64 -21.76
CA ALA A 11 2.32 22.73 -21.89
C ALA A 11 2.78 22.21 -20.54
N LEU A 12 2.67 23.04 -19.57
CA LEU A 12 3.02 22.67 -18.23
C LEU A 12 2.14 21.58 -17.70
N LEU A 13 0.88 21.64 -18.00
CA LEU A 13 -0.06 20.61 -17.57
C LEU A 13 0.27 19.27 -18.17
N ALA A 14 0.69 19.26 -19.42
CA ALA A 14 1.06 18.01 -20.05
C ALA A 14 2.24 17.36 -19.35
N ALA A 15 3.24 18.15 -18.99
CA ALA A 15 4.39 17.63 -18.29
C ALA A 15 4.00 17.06 -16.92
N THR A 16 3.10 17.74 -16.23
CA THR A 16 2.65 17.28 -14.94
C THR A 16 1.91 15.97 -15.04
N ALA A 17 1.10 15.82 -16.07
CA ALA A 17 0.33 14.61 -16.26
C ALA A 17 1.19 13.38 -16.52
N ALA A 18 2.42 13.59 -16.97
CA ALA A 18 3.33 12.47 -17.22
C ALA A 18 3.95 11.90 -15.95
N GLN A 19 3.80 12.57 -14.83
CA GLN A 19 4.40 12.13 -13.57
C GLN A 19 3.38 11.40 -12.72
N ALA A 20 3.72 10.18 -12.35
CA ALA A 20 2.88 9.41 -11.43
C ALA A 20 2.89 10.07 -10.06
N GLU A 21 1.74 10.12 -9.42
CA GLU A 21 1.63 10.61 -8.06
C GLU A 21 1.98 9.49 -7.10
N THR A 22 2.99 9.72 -6.26
CA THR A 22 3.39 8.76 -5.24
C THR A 22 3.34 9.43 -3.88
N ILE A 23 3.05 8.61 -2.87
CA ILE A 23 3.16 9.06 -1.48
C ILE A 23 4.05 8.09 -0.74
N ASP A 24 4.84 8.65 0.18
CA ASP A 24 5.71 7.88 1.04
C ASP A 24 5.21 8.02 2.46
N LEU A 25 4.99 6.87 3.09
CA LEU A 25 4.49 6.81 4.46
C LEU A 25 5.48 6.06 5.31
N LYS A 26 5.50 6.38 6.60
CA LYS A 26 6.17 5.56 7.60
C LYS A 26 5.10 4.89 8.44
N CYS A 27 5.26 3.59 8.65
CA CYS A 27 4.26 2.79 9.34
C CYS A 27 4.84 2.11 10.57
N TRP A 28 4.03 2.02 11.60
CA TRP A 28 4.32 1.31 12.83
C TRP A 28 3.13 0.40 13.11
N ALA A 29 3.40 -0.86 13.39
CA ALA A 29 2.33 -1.81 13.66
C ALA A 29 2.88 -2.96 14.49
N ARG A 30 1.96 -3.70 15.11
CA ARG A 30 2.31 -4.91 15.82
C ARG A 30 1.13 -5.86 15.79
N GLY A 31 1.43 -7.13 15.99
CA GLY A 31 0.41 -8.16 15.99
C GLY A 31 1.01 -9.52 16.24
N LEU A 32 0.26 -10.55 15.90
CA LEU A 32 0.68 -11.95 16.11
C LEU A 32 0.56 -12.72 14.81
N THR A 33 1.53 -13.60 14.59
CA THR A 33 1.42 -14.59 13.52
C THR A 33 0.34 -15.62 13.87
N GLY A 34 -0.28 -16.20 12.84
CA GLY A 34 -1.39 -17.11 13.05
C GLY A 34 -1.00 -18.41 13.72
N GLY A 35 -0.06 -19.13 13.16
CA GLY A 35 0.24 -20.47 13.61
C GLY A 35 0.95 -20.54 14.96
N GLU A 36 2.06 -19.86 15.05
CA GLU A 36 2.94 -19.97 16.22
C GLU A 36 2.70 -18.88 17.25
N ARG A 37 1.87 -17.89 16.90
CA ARG A 37 1.54 -16.77 17.79
C ARG A 37 2.77 -15.96 18.19
N ASN A 38 3.71 -15.84 17.30
CA ASN A 38 4.88 -14.99 17.50
C ASN A 38 4.51 -13.55 17.22
N SER A 39 5.17 -12.64 17.93
CA SER A 39 4.96 -11.21 17.72
C SER A 39 5.55 -10.77 16.40
N VAL A 40 4.83 -9.88 15.73
CA VAL A 40 5.25 -9.24 14.48
C VAL A 40 5.31 -7.75 14.74
N TYR A 41 6.41 -7.12 14.33
CA TYR A 41 6.57 -5.68 14.52
C TYR A 41 6.97 -5.02 13.21
N ILE A 42 6.35 -3.87 12.96
CA ILE A 42 6.75 -2.95 11.92
C ILE A 42 7.13 -1.66 12.64
N ASN A 43 8.35 -1.20 12.44
CA ASN A 43 8.89 -0.11 13.26
C ASN A 43 9.49 0.97 12.37
N GLY A 44 8.65 1.94 11.97
CA GLY A 44 9.09 3.05 11.13
C GLY A 44 9.43 2.62 9.73
N GLU A 45 8.76 1.63 9.21
CA GLU A 45 9.03 1.10 7.88
C GLU A 45 8.43 2.00 6.82
N GLN A 46 9.19 2.21 5.75
CA GLN A 46 8.71 3.02 4.63
C GLN A 46 7.78 2.22 3.74
N VAL A 47 6.65 2.83 3.41
CA VAL A 47 5.67 2.28 2.49
C VAL A 47 5.47 3.29 1.37
N THR A 48 5.70 2.87 0.14
CA THR A 48 5.56 3.73 -1.02
C THR A 48 4.34 3.30 -1.81
N VAL A 49 3.46 4.26 -2.09
CA VAL A 49 2.22 4.01 -2.82
C VAL A 49 2.21 4.85 -4.08
N ASN A 50 2.03 4.19 -5.23
CA ASN A 50 1.81 4.88 -6.49
C ASN A 50 0.30 4.94 -6.72
N LEU A 51 -0.26 6.13 -6.56
CA LEU A 51 -1.72 6.31 -6.61
C LEU A 51 -2.26 6.12 -8.03
N ASP A 52 -1.48 6.52 -9.03
CA ASP A 52 -1.93 6.43 -10.43
C ASP A 52 -1.94 4.99 -10.91
N GLU A 53 -0.93 4.21 -10.54
CA GLU A 53 -0.84 2.83 -10.97
C GLU A 53 -1.56 1.86 -10.06
N GLY A 54 -1.95 2.31 -8.87
CA GLY A 54 -2.60 1.42 -7.92
C GLY A 54 -1.66 0.35 -7.40
N THR A 55 -0.42 0.72 -7.11
CA THR A 55 0.58 -0.22 -6.60
C THR A 55 1.17 0.30 -5.29
N MET A 56 1.68 -0.62 -4.50
CA MET A 56 2.33 -0.29 -3.24
C MET A 56 3.48 -1.25 -3.02
N HIS A 57 4.52 -0.77 -2.37
CA HIS A 57 5.50 -1.72 -1.89
C HIS A 57 6.07 -1.32 -0.54
N SER A 58 6.43 -2.33 0.23
CA SER A 58 7.06 -2.19 1.51
C SER A 58 7.89 -3.43 1.77
N ARG A 59 8.75 -3.33 2.77
CA ARG A 59 9.60 -4.46 3.12
C ARG A 59 8.79 -5.63 3.68
N THR A 60 7.82 -5.34 4.54
CA THR A 60 7.03 -6.39 5.19
C THR A 60 5.95 -6.95 4.28
N PHE A 61 5.21 -6.08 3.60
CA PHE A 61 4.06 -6.52 2.82
C PHE A 61 4.44 -6.99 1.43
N GLY A 62 5.60 -6.56 0.92
CA GLY A 62 6.09 -7.00 -0.37
C GLY A 62 6.17 -5.90 -1.40
N THR A 63 6.61 -6.27 -2.60
CA THR A 63 6.87 -5.32 -3.66
C THR A 63 5.78 -5.30 -4.73
N ASN A 64 4.86 -6.26 -4.71
CA ASN A 64 3.83 -6.37 -5.73
C ASN A 64 2.44 -6.36 -5.08
N LEU A 65 2.12 -5.23 -4.45
CA LEU A 65 0.81 -5.06 -3.85
C LEU A 65 -0.07 -4.26 -4.78
N ALA A 66 -1.29 -4.73 -4.98
CA ALA A 66 -2.31 -3.98 -5.71
C ALA A 66 -3.05 -3.11 -4.70
N VAL A 67 -3.32 -1.88 -5.07
CA VAL A 67 -3.95 -0.90 -4.18
C VAL A 67 -5.19 -0.33 -4.86
N ARG A 68 -6.30 -0.36 -4.13
CA ARG A 68 -7.51 0.35 -4.53
C ARG A 68 -7.59 1.63 -3.70
N VAL A 69 -7.59 2.76 -4.37
CA VAL A 69 -7.52 4.07 -3.74
C VAL A 69 -8.92 4.67 -3.66
N THR A 70 -9.32 5.09 -2.46
CA THR A 70 -10.53 5.87 -2.27
C THR A 70 -10.16 7.17 -1.56
N ASP A 71 -11.12 8.04 -1.34
CA ASP A 71 -10.87 9.29 -0.64
C ASP A 71 -10.41 9.07 0.79
N THR A 72 -10.82 7.97 1.40
CA THR A 72 -10.57 7.73 2.82
C THR A 72 -9.64 6.56 3.09
N HIS A 73 -9.44 5.66 2.14
CA HIS A 73 -8.69 4.43 2.38
C HIS A 73 -7.78 4.07 1.21
N LEU A 74 -6.70 3.37 1.55
CA LEU A 74 -5.87 2.64 0.60
C LEU A 74 -6.05 1.17 0.96
N PHE A 75 -6.80 0.43 0.16
CA PHE A 75 -6.97 -1.01 0.35
C PHE A 75 -5.91 -1.73 -0.45
N PHE A 76 -5.17 -2.63 0.18
CA PHE A 76 -4.08 -3.31 -0.50
C PHE A 76 -4.15 -4.82 -0.33
N GLU A 77 -3.62 -5.53 -1.32
CA GLU A 77 -3.46 -6.97 -1.24
C GLU A 77 -2.30 -7.40 -2.14
N THR A 78 -1.72 -8.55 -1.84
CA THR A 78 -0.68 -9.12 -2.70
C THR A 78 -1.26 -9.39 -4.07
N ALA A 79 -0.65 -8.83 -5.11
CA ALA A 79 -1.16 -8.96 -6.47
C ALA A 79 -1.02 -10.40 -6.97
N LEU A 80 -2.01 -10.87 -7.71
CA LEU A 80 -1.97 -12.18 -8.35
C LEU A 80 -1.16 -12.09 -9.65
N THR A 81 -0.12 -12.89 -9.75
CA THR A 81 0.70 -12.95 -10.96
C THR A 81 0.90 -14.41 -11.33
N LEU A 82 1.37 -14.66 -12.55
CA LEU A 82 1.70 -16.03 -12.96
C LEU A 82 2.82 -16.60 -12.11
N GLY A 83 3.73 -15.75 -11.61
CA GLY A 83 4.84 -16.20 -10.80
C GLY A 83 4.46 -16.62 -9.40
N ASN A 84 3.30 -16.19 -8.90
CA ASN A 84 2.87 -16.48 -7.53
C ASN A 84 1.50 -17.14 -7.44
N ILE A 85 0.97 -17.64 -8.54
CA ILE A 85 -0.40 -18.20 -8.54
C ILE A 85 -0.53 -19.37 -7.58
N TRP A 86 0.48 -20.21 -7.45
CA TRP A 86 0.43 -21.33 -6.52
C TRP A 86 0.43 -20.86 -5.07
N GLN A 87 1.18 -19.80 -4.76
CA GLN A 87 1.18 -19.23 -3.43
C GLN A 87 -0.18 -18.64 -3.08
N HIS A 88 -0.82 -17.96 -4.02
CA HIS A 88 -2.17 -17.44 -3.80
C HIS A 88 -3.17 -18.55 -3.48
N LEU A 89 -3.04 -19.70 -4.15
CA LEU A 89 -4.00 -20.79 -4.02
C LEU A 89 -3.72 -21.68 -2.80
N PHE A 90 -2.46 -21.89 -2.45
CA PHE A 90 -2.11 -22.94 -1.51
C PHE A 90 -1.28 -22.50 -0.31
N ASP A 91 -0.69 -21.32 -0.33
CA ASP A 91 0.15 -20.85 0.78
C ASP A 91 -0.55 -19.72 1.54
N PRO A 92 -1.15 -20.02 2.69
CA PRO A 92 -1.86 -18.98 3.44
C PRO A 92 -0.96 -17.90 4.04
N THR A 93 0.36 -18.12 4.06
CA THR A 93 1.30 -17.14 4.60
C THR A 93 1.80 -16.14 3.56
N ALA A 94 1.46 -16.34 2.29
CA ALA A 94 2.04 -15.57 1.20
C ALA A 94 1.24 -14.34 0.81
N VAL A 95 0.00 -14.22 1.25
CA VAL A 95 -0.91 -13.20 0.75
C VAL A 95 -1.36 -12.28 1.88
N TRP A 96 -0.98 -11.02 1.77
CA TRP A 96 -1.44 -9.97 2.67
C TRP A 96 -2.69 -9.29 2.12
N GLN A 97 -3.57 -8.87 3.04
CA GLN A 97 -4.69 -7.99 2.74
C GLN A 97 -4.81 -6.98 3.87
N GLY A 98 -5.14 -5.75 3.53
CA GLY A 98 -5.27 -4.75 4.56
C GLY A 98 -5.67 -3.40 4.02
N PHE A 99 -5.62 -2.41 4.91
CA PHE A 99 -5.91 -1.04 4.51
C PHE A 99 -5.11 -0.04 5.35
N ILE A 100 -4.95 1.14 4.78
CA ILE A 100 -4.45 2.30 5.49
C ILE A 100 -5.54 3.38 5.37
N ASN A 101 -5.99 3.89 6.51
CA ASN A 101 -6.97 4.96 6.52
C ASN A 101 -6.25 6.27 6.23
N ARG A 102 -6.68 6.99 5.19
CA ARG A 102 -6.01 8.22 4.76
C ARG A 102 -6.31 9.41 5.65
N VAL A 103 -7.35 9.31 6.47
CA VAL A 103 -7.76 10.40 7.34
C VAL A 103 -7.00 10.37 8.65
N ASP A 104 -6.92 9.21 9.29
CA ASP A 104 -6.32 9.11 10.61
C ASP A 104 -5.04 8.26 10.66
N GLY A 105 -4.66 7.65 9.53
CA GLY A 105 -3.45 6.86 9.45
C GLY A 105 -3.56 5.44 9.97
N THR A 106 -4.73 4.98 10.38
CA THR A 106 -4.89 3.62 10.89
C THR A 106 -4.45 2.60 9.85
N LEU A 107 -3.62 1.65 10.28
CA LEU A 107 -3.19 0.53 9.46
C LEU A 107 -3.72 -0.76 10.07
N LYS A 108 -4.35 -1.60 9.26
CA LYS A 108 -4.73 -2.96 9.65
C LYS A 108 -4.46 -3.88 8.49
N ALA A 109 -3.90 -5.05 8.80
CA ALA A 109 -3.59 -6.03 7.78
C ALA A 109 -3.66 -7.43 8.34
N HIS A 110 -3.89 -8.40 7.47
CA HIS A 110 -4.01 -9.79 7.88
C HIS A 110 -3.59 -10.71 6.74
N LYS A 111 -3.31 -11.95 7.10
CA LYS A 111 -3.06 -13.05 6.16
C LYS A 111 -4.05 -14.18 6.43
N ARG A 112 -4.18 -15.07 5.46
CA ARG A 112 -5.09 -16.22 5.61
C ARG A 112 -4.67 -17.18 6.71
N ASP A 113 -3.41 -17.18 7.10
CA ASP A 113 -2.92 -18.04 8.18
C ASP A 113 -3.33 -17.56 9.57
N GLY A 114 -4.06 -16.45 9.66
CA GLY A 114 -4.50 -15.90 10.93
C GLY A 114 -3.60 -14.79 11.47
N THR A 115 -2.53 -14.45 10.76
CA THR A 115 -1.71 -13.31 11.15
C THR A 115 -2.52 -12.02 11.06
N VAL A 116 -2.50 -11.22 12.13
CA VAL A 116 -3.21 -9.95 12.19
C VAL A 116 -2.31 -8.92 12.81
N ILE A 117 -2.19 -7.76 12.17
CA ILE A 117 -1.44 -6.64 12.70
C ILE A 117 -2.27 -5.37 12.64
N SER A 118 -1.98 -4.45 13.54
CA SER A 118 -2.61 -3.13 13.52
C SER A 118 -1.62 -2.08 14.00
N GLY A 119 -1.80 -0.86 13.52
CA GLY A 119 -0.93 0.24 13.86
C GLY A 119 -1.32 1.50 13.13
N HIS A 120 -0.34 2.29 12.75
CA HIS A 120 -0.61 3.54 12.04
C HIS A 120 0.52 3.89 11.10
N CYS A 121 0.19 4.72 10.12
CA CYS A 121 1.13 5.29 9.16
C CYS A 121 1.01 6.82 9.17
N GLN A 122 2.11 7.48 8.86
CA GLN A 122 2.10 8.93 8.74
C GLN A 122 3.09 9.43 7.67
#